data_c4dc92c04a6de53652862f7a12700688
#
_entry.id   c4dc92c04a6de53652862f7a12700688
#
_cell.length_a   1.000
_cell.length_b   1.000
_cell.length_c   1.000
_cell.angle_alpha   90.00
_cell.angle_beta   90.00
_cell.angle_gamma   90.00
#
_symmetry.space_group_name_H-M   'P 1'
#
loop_
_entity.id
_entity.type
_entity.pdbx_description
1 polymer ?
#
loop_
_entity_poly.entity_id
_entity_poly.type
_entity_poly.pdbx_seq_one_letter_code
_entity_poly.pdbx_strand_id
1 'polypeptide(L)'
;ADTWIFITPCYVNAIPGDAVEVLAKLHQAELSRNKYVYAIAQGGMPYTHTHHCCIGNIELFAKAMQLRWMGGLVIGGGAIIDGVTLKRLPNAVPVEHCLQKLIACTQHKTKVDSLLSKQAEMKIPGFVARLMCLKMNHTIHKQQKKIKADRHICFYAKEEKHARKG
;
A
#
# COMPACT_ATOMS: atom_id res chain seq x y z
N ALA A 1 -4.25 25.37 -2.05
CA ALA A 1 -3.89 24.46 -3.17
C ALA A 1 -5.18 23.84 -3.75
N ASP A 2 -5.24 23.72 -5.08
CA ASP A 2 -6.40 23.13 -5.79
C ASP A 2 -6.27 21.63 -5.98
N THR A 3 -5.10 21.07 -5.73
CA THR A 3 -4.80 19.66 -5.93
C THR A 3 -4.26 19.05 -4.63
N TRP A 4 -4.83 17.90 -4.26
CA TRP A 4 -4.40 17.08 -3.15
C TRP A 4 -3.81 15.78 -3.67
N ILE A 5 -2.68 15.39 -3.13
CA ILE A 5 -2.04 14.12 -3.43
C ILE A 5 -1.88 13.37 -2.10
N PHE A 6 -2.63 12.29 -1.93
CA PHE A 6 -2.50 11.41 -0.77
C PHE A 6 -1.44 10.36 -1.06
N ILE A 7 -0.42 10.30 -0.21
CA ILE A 7 0.62 9.27 -0.29
C ILE A 7 0.54 8.45 1.00
N THR A 8 0.27 7.15 0.86
CA THR A 8 0.02 6.28 2.01
C THR A 8 0.68 4.91 1.83
N PRO A 9 1.24 4.32 2.88
CA PRO A 9 1.58 2.91 2.86
C PRO A 9 0.31 2.06 2.86
N CYS A 10 0.44 0.84 2.37
CA CYS A 10 -0.62 -0.18 2.41
C CYS A 10 -0.25 -1.24 3.43
N TYR A 11 -1.05 -1.39 4.47
CA TYR A 11 -0.93 -2.43 5.46
C TYR A 11 -2.16 -3.35 5.40
N VAL A 12 -1.91 -4.65 5.17
CA VAL A 12 -3.00 -5.66 5.07
C VAL A 12 -4.12 -5.21 4.11
N ASN A 13 -3.72 -4.73 2.93
CA ASN A 13 -4.63 -4.24 1.86
C ASN A 13 -5.54 -3.05 2.28
N ALA A 14 -5.12 -2.26 3.26
CA ALA A 14 -5.83 -1.08 3.73
C ALA A 14 -4.86 0.08 4.00
N ILE A 15 -5.39 1.31 4.07
CA ILE A 15 -4.63 2.45 4.57
C ILE A 15 -4.45 2.30 6.10
N PRO A 16 -3.34 2.83 6.68
CA PRO A 16 -3.12 2.82 8.13
C PRO A 16 -4.24 3.53 8.90
N GLY A 17 -4.45 3.12 10.15
CA GLY A 17 -5.44 3.73 11.03
C GLY A 17 -5.25 5.25 11.18
N ASP A 18 -4.00 5.70 11.34
CA ASP A 18 -3.68 7.14 11.41
C ASP A 18 -4.11 7.89 10.14
N ALA A 19 -3.95 7.27 8.97
CA ALA A 19 -4.42 7.88 7.71
C ALA A 19 -5.96 7.96 7.68
N VAL A 20 -6.66 6.94 8.19
CA VAL A 20 -8.13 6.98 8.35
C VAL A 20 -8.55 8.12 9.26
N GLU A 21 -7.86 8.31 10.39
CA GLU A 21 -8.12 9.40 11.33
C GLU A 21 -7.92 10.77 10.67
N VAL A 22 -6.85 10.94 9.88
CA VAL A 22 -6.61 12.18 9.11
C VAL A 22 -7.76 12.42 8.12
N LEU A 23 -8.21 11.40 7.39
CA LEU A 23 -9.34 11.54 6.46
C LEU A 23 -10.63 11.91 7.20
N ALA A 24 -10.87 11.33 8.38
CA ALA A 24 -12.04 11.66 9.20
C ALA A 24 -12.02 13.11 9.69
N LYS A 25 -10.86 13.61 10.14
CA LYS A 25 -10.67 15.02 10.53
C LYS A 25 -10.86 15.98 9.34
N LEU A 26 -10.34 15.61 8.17
CA LEU A 26 -10.53 16.38 6.95
C LEU A 26 -12.01 16.40 6.52
N HIS A 27 -12.75 15.30 6.75
CA HIS A 27 -14.18 15.23 6.47
C HIS A 27 -15.00 16.17 7.37
N GLN A 28 -14.61 16.32 8.63
CA GLN A 28 -15.24 17.21 9.58
C GLN A 28 -14.91 18.70 9.34
N ALA A 29 -13.78 18.98 8.69
CA ALA A 29 -13.39 20.33 8.37
C ALA A 29 -14.19 20.84 7.16
N GLU A 30 -14.74 22.06 7.26
CA GLU A 30 -15.47 22.74 6.17
C GLU A 30 -14.47 23.17 5.07
N LEU A 31 -14.01 22.20 4.28
CA LEU A 31 -13.03 22.46 3.23
C LEU A 31 -13.73 22.74 1.88
N SER A 32 -13.09 23.56 1.07
CA SER A 32 -13.55 23.84 -0.29
C SER A 32 -13.70 22.55 -1.11
N ARG A 33 -14.88 22.33 -1.68
CA ARG A 33 -15.29 21.12 -2.40
C ARG A 33 -14.71 20.99 -3.81
N ASN A 34 -14.05 22.00 -4.33
CA ASN A 34 -13.62 22.03 -5.74
C ASN A 34 -12.12 21.70 -5.90
N LYS A 35 -11.66 20.59 -5.31
CA LYS A 35 -10.25 20.17 -5.39
C LYS A 35 -10.09 18.87 -6.18
N TYR A 36 -8.97 18.77 -6.88
CA TYR A 36 -8.56 17.54 -7.56
C TYR A 36 -7.84 16.63 -6.59
N VAL A 37 -8.19 15.36 -6.56
CA VAL A 37 -7.62 14.36 -5.64
C VAL A 37 -6.93 13.25 -6.40
N TYR A 38 -5.68 13.02 -6.08
CA TYR A 38 -4.86 11.92 -6.56
C TYR A 38 -4.35 11.11 -5.38
N ALA A 39 -3.96 9.85 -5.61
CA ALA A 39 -3.39 9.02 -4.57
C ALA A 39 -2.20 8.19 -5.07
N ILE A 40 -1.26 7.93 -4.16
CA ILE A 40 -0.21 6.94 -4.31
C ILE A 40 -0.30 5.99 -3.10
N ALA A 41 -0.44 4.70 -3.36
CA ALA A 41 -0.38 3.68 -2.32
C ALA A 41 0.83 2.78 -2.55
N GLN A 42 1.65 2.58 -1.51
CA GLN A 42 2.81 1.69 -1.57
C GLN A 42 2.62 0.51 -0.64
N GLY A 43 2.69 -0.71 -1.18
CA GLY A 43 2.62 -1.93 -0.39
C GLY A 43 3.86 -2.80 -0.48
N GLY A 44 4.07 -3.67 0.51
CA GLY A 44 5.23 -4.56 0.59
C GLY A 44 5.21 -5.68 -0.44
N MET A 45 4.03 -6.20 -0.78
CA MET A 45 3.87 -7.28 -1.75
C MET A 45 4.15 -6.80 -3.17
N PRO A 46 4.74 -7.64 -4.06
CA PRO A 46 5.15 -7.23 -5.40
C PRO A 46 3.97 -6.92 -6.32
N TYR A 47 2.83 -7.58 -6.13
CA TYR A 47 1.67 -7.46 -7.01
C TYR A 47 0.80 -6.27 -6.63
N THR A 48 0.57 -5.37 -7.58
CA THR A 48 -0.19 -4.13 -7.35
C THR A 48 -1.65 -4.38 -6.99
N HIS A 49 -2.27 -5.44 -7.51
CA HIS A 49 -3.66 -5.77 -7.23
C HIS A 49 -3.94 -6.05 -5.74
N THR A 50 -2.93 -6.48 -4.97
CA THR A 50 -3.07 -6.73 -3.52
C THR A 50 -3.17 -5.46 -2.69
N HIS A 51 -3.05 -4.28 -3.30
CA HIS A 51 -3.04 -2.99 -2.61
C HIS A 51 -4.12 -2.02 -3.12
N HIS A 52 -4.99 -2.48 -4.02
CA HIS A 52 -6.01 -1.62 -4.64
C HIS A 52 -7.02 -1.03 -3.64
N CYS A 53 -7.30 -1.72 -2.54
CA CYS A 53 -8.23 -1.23 -1.53
C CYS A 53 -7.77 0.11 -0.91
N CYS A 54 -6.44 0.36 -0.83
CA CYS A 54 -5.94 1.64 -0.35
C CYS A 54 -6.36 2.80 -1.24
N ILE A 55 -6.30 2.63 -2.56
CA ILE A 55 -6.76 3.63 -3.52
C ILE A 55 -8.28 3.80 -3.40
N GLY A 56 -9.02 2.70 -3.26
CA GLY A 56 -10.47 2.72 -3.05
C GLY A 56 -10.90 3.50 -1.80
N ASN A 57 -10.14 3.40 -0.69
CA ASN A 57 -10.42 4.19 0.51
C ASN A 57 -10.33 5.70 0.24
N ILE A 58 -9.30 6.14 -0.49
CA ILE A 58 -9.12 7.56 -0.84
C ILE A 58 -10.20 8.01 -1.85
N GLU A 59 -10.56 7.15 -2.81
CA GLU A 59 -11.64 7.42 -3.74
C GLU A 59 -12.99 7.61 -3.02
N LEU A 60 -13.32 6.73 -2.07
CA LEU A 60 -14.54 6.85 -1.25
C LEU A 60 -14.54 8.14 -0.44
N PHE A 61 -13.41 8.49 0.18
CA PHE A 61 -13.26 9.77 0.85
C PHE A 61 -13.49 10.95 -0.10
N ALA A 62 -12.86 10.95 -1.27
CA ALA A 62 -13.04 12.01 -2.26
C ALA A 62 -14.51 12.15 -2.69
N LYS A 63 -15.22 11.03 -2.90
CA LYS A 63 -16.66 11.02 -3.20
C LYS A 63 -17.50 11.60 -2.06
N ALA A 64 -17.23 11.17 -0.81
CA ALA A 64 -17.95 11.66 0.37
C ALA A 64 -17.78 13.17 0.55
N MET A 65 -16.59 13.70 0.26
CA MET A 65 -16.27 15.12 0.31
C MET A 65 -16.73 15.90 -0.93
N GLN A 66 -17.33 15.25 -1.93
CA GLN A 66 -17.66 15.85 -3.23
C GLN A 66 -16.46 16.49 -3.95
N LEU A 67 -15.28 15.89 -3.77
CA LEU A 67 -14.04 16.27 -4.44
C LEU A 67 -13.93 15.58 -5.80
N ARG A 68 -13.09 16.10 -6.68
CA ARG A 68 -12.84 15.53 -8.00
C ARG A 68 -11.78 14.41 -7.92
N TRP A 69 -12.24 13.18 -7.82
CA TRP A 69 -11.36 12.02 -7.90
C TRP A 69 -10.74 11.88 -9.29
N MET A 70 -9.43 11.90 -9.36
CA MET A 70 -8.66 11.86 -10.60
C MET A 70 -7.93 10.54 -10.82
N GLY A 71 -7.92 9.65 -9.82
CA GLY A 71 -7.26 8.37 -9.88
C GLY A 71 -6.01 8.29 -9.03
N GLY A 72 -5.34 7.12 -9.07
CA GLY A 72 -4.15 6.90 -8.26
C GLY A 72 -3.22 5.85 -8.85
N LEU A 73 -2.05 5.73 -8.23
CA LEU A 73 -1.00 4.79 -8.56
C LEU A 73 -0.74 3.86 -7.37
N VAL A 74 -0.80 2.57 -7.61
CA VAL A 74 -0.35 1.56 -6.64
C VAL A 74 1.07 1.13 -7.00
N ILE A 75 1.95 1.14 -6.02
CA ILE A 75 3.33 0.65 -6.13
C ILE A 75 3.46 -0.58 -5.24
N GLY A 76 3.72 -1.73 -5.86
CA GLY A 76 4.05 -2.96 -5.15
C GLY A 76 5.55 -3.07 -4.85
N GLY A 77 5.93 -4.09 -4.08
CA GLY A 77 7.34 -4.42 -3.83
C GLY A 77 8.08 -3.44 -2.92
N GLY A 78 7.37 -2.72 -2.05
CA GLY A 78 7.95 -1.78 -1.10
C GLY A 78 9.05 -2.39 -0.23
N ALA A 79 8.92 -3.66 0.14
CA ALA A 79 9.95 -4.39 0.87
C ALA A 79 11.27 -4.59 0.09
N ILE A 80 11.24 -4.45 -1.23
CA ILE A 80 12.44 -4.54 -2.09
C ILE A 80 13.04 -3.14 -2.26
N ILE A 81 12.18 -2.13 -2.30
CA ILE A 81 12.59 -0.72 -2.45
C ILE A 81 13.34 -0.24 -1.21
N ASP A 82 12.88 -0.57 -0.02
CA ASP A 82 13.42 -0.37 1.34
C ASP A 82 14.67 0.57 1.43
N GLY A 83 14.46 1.86 1.21
CA GLY A 83 15.51 2.87 1.29
C GLY A 83 16.51 2.89 0.12
N VAL A 84 16.37 2.00 -0.86
CA VAL A 84 17.20 2.01 -2.07
C VAL A 84 16.60 2.98 -3.08
N THR A 85 17.43 3.83 -3.68
CA THR A 85 16.96 4.71 -4.77
C THR A 85 16.48 3.88 -5.96
N LEU A 86 15.35 4.26 -6.56
CA LEU A 86 14.76 3.56 -7.72
C LEU A 86 15.78 3.31 -8.85
N LYS A 87 16.68 4.25 -9.09
CA LYS A 87 17.75 4.12 -10.10
C LYS A 87 18.72 2.95 -9.87
N ARG A 88 18.83 2.45 -8.65
CA ARG A 88 19.68 1.30 -8.29
C ARG A 88 18.95 -0.05 -8.38
N LEU A 89 17.65 -0.04 -8.58
CA LEU A 89 16.85 -1.26 -8.67
C LEU A 89 16.66 -1.63 -10.14
N PRO A 90 17.15 -2.79 -10.61
CA PRO A 90 17.13 -3.16 -12.02
C PRO A 90 15.73 -3.22 -12.64
N ASN A 91 14.70 -3.41 -11.83
CA ASN A 91 13.31 -3.54 -12.29
C ASN A 91 12.42 -2.34 -11.92
N ALA A 92 13.00 -1.21 -11.49
CA ALA A 92 12.23 -0.04 -11.05
C ALA A 92 11.89 0.96 -12.17
N VAL A 93 12.43 0.78 -13.38
CA VAL A 93 12.14 1.65 -14.53
C VAL A 93 10.64 1.82 -14.78
N PRO A 94 9.80 0.76 -14.72
CA PRO A 94 8.36 0.92 -14.88
C PRO A 94 7.73 1.80 -13.79
N VAL A 95 8.20 1.68 -12.54
CA VAL A 95 7.71 2.49 -11.41
C VAL A 95 8.04 3.96 -11.62
N GLU A 96 9.30 4.27 -11.97
CA GLU A 96 9.74 5.65 -12.27
C GLU A 96 8.91 6.28 -13.39
N HIS A 97 8.72 5.55 -14.48
CA HIS A 97 7.90 6.01 -15.61
C HIS A 97 6.45 6.29 -15.22
N CYS A 98 5.84 5.40 -14.42
CA CYS A 98 4.46 5.58 -13.95
C CYS A 98 4.34 6.75 -12.96
N LEU A 99 5.34 6.99 -12.13
CA LEU A 99 5.39 8.18 -11.26
C LEU A 99 5.46 9.46 -12.10
N GLN A 100 6.29 9.50 -13.14
CA GLN A 100 6.37 10.65 -14.06
C GLN A 100 5.03 10.91 -14.76
N LYS A 101 4.34 9.85 -15.22
CA LYS A 101 2.99 9.98 -15.79
C LYS A 101 1.98 10.53 -14.78
N LEU A 102 2.01 10.04 -13.52
CA LEU A 102 1.14 10.56 -12.47
C LEU A 102 1.41 12.04 -12.20
N ILE A 103 2.69 12.45 -12.12
CA ILE A 103 3.08 13.85 -11.95
C ILE A 103 2.53 14.70 -13.10
N ALA A 104 2.67 14.26 -14.35
CA ALA A 104 2.08 14.95 -15.50
C ALA A 104 0.56 15.07 -15.37
N CYS A 105 -0.14 14.00 -14.96
CA CYS A 105 -1.57 14.06 -14.70
C CYS A 105 -1.94 15.10 -13.64
N THR A 106 -1.16 15.22 -12.55
CA THR A 106 -1.42 16.24 -11.51
C THR A 106 -1.21 17.66 -12.01
N GLN A 107 -0.18 17.89 -12.83
CA GLN A 107 0.13 19.21 -13.42
C GLN A 107 -0.96 19.66 -14.39
N HIS A 108 -1.46 18.75 -15.23
CA HIS A 108 -2.47 19.05 -16.23
C HIS A 108 -3.91 18.82 -15.75
N LYS A 109 -4.11 18.42 -14.48
CA LYS A 109 -5.42 18.12 -13.89
C LYS A 109 -6.23 17.10 -14.72
N THR A 110 -5.55 16.07 -15.23
CA THR A 110 -6.12 14.98 -16.03
C THR A 110 -6.30 13.72 -15.21
N LYS A 111 -7.22 12.85 -15.62
CA LYS A 111 -7.43 11.55 -14.98
C LYS A 111 -6.24 10.63 -15.20
N VAL A 112 -5.92 9.87 -14.17
CA VAL A 112 -4.92 8.79 -14.22
C VAL A 112 -5.52 7.58 -14.94
N ASP A 113 -4.75 6.98 -15.84
CA ASP A 113 -5.13 5.73 -16.50
C ASP A 113 -5.28 4.62 -15.46
N SER A 114 -6.40 3.90 -15.49
CA SER A 114 -6.70 2.78 -14.60
C SER A 114 -5.67 1.64 -14.70
N LEU A 115 -4.98 1.51 -15.82
CA LEU A 115 -3.94 0.50 -16.04
C LEU A 115 -2.56 0.95 -15.54
N LEU A 116 -2.41 2.20 -15.08
CA LEU A 116 -1.11 2.73 -14.67
C LEU A 116 -0.47 1.90 -13.57
N SER A 117 -1.25 1.47 -12.58
CA SER A 117 -0.76 0.60 -11.49
C SER A 117 -0.21 -0.74 -12.00
N LYS A 118 -0.87 -1.35 -13.00
CA LYS A 118 -0.40 -2.58 -13.62
C LYS A 118 0.89 -2.37 -14.41
N GLN A 119 1.05 -1.20 -15.04
CA GLN A 119 2.29 -0.82 -15.73
C GLN A 119 3.46 -0.60 -14.74
N ALA A 120 3.18 -0.16 -13.51
CA ALA A 120 4.18 0.04 -12.45
C ALA A 120 4.64 -1.26 -11.79
N GLU A 121 4.03 -2.41 -12.11
CA GLU A 121 4.34 -3.67 -11.44
C GLU A 121 5.77 -4.14 -11.76
N MET A 122 6.57 -4.32 -10.71
CA MET A 122 7.93 -4.85 -10.81
C MET A 122 7.88 -6.35 -11.05
N LYS A 123 8.26 -6.79 -12.24
CA LYS A 123 8.32 -8.21 -12.59
C LYS A 123 9.48 -8.88 -11.85
N ILE A 124 9.18 -9.77 -10.92
CA ILE A 124 10.16 -10.60 -10.23
C ILE A 124 10.17 -11.97 -10.89
N PRO A 125 11.31 -12.43 -11.45
CA PRO A 125 11.40 -13.78 -12.00
C PRO A 125 11.05 -14.82 -10.94
N GLY A 126 10.25 -15.84 -11.32
CA GLY A 126 9.71 -16.81 -10.36
C GLY A 126 10.78 -17.55 -9.54
N PHE A 127 11.96 -17.84 -10.13
CA PHE A 127 13.06 -18.46 -9.41
C PHE A 127 13.64 -17.52 -8.33
N VAL A 128 13.72 -16.21 -8.57
CA VAL A 128 14.17 -15.21 -7.61
C VAL A 128 13.17 -15.11 -6.46
N ALA A 129 11.88 -15.05 -6.77
CA ALA A 129 10.82 -15.05 -5.75
C ALA A 129 10.90 -16.30 -4.86
N ARG A 130 11.11 -17.49 -5.45
CA ARG A 130 11.27 -18.74 -4.70
C ARG A 130 12.49 -18.70 -3.79
N LEU A 131 13.64 -18.20 -4.27
CA LEU A 131 14.85 -18.08 -3.47
C LEU A 131 14.67 -17.10 -2.30
N MET A 132 14.00 -15.97 -2.55
CA MET A 132 13.64 -15.00 -1.50
C MET A 132 12.74 -15.63 -0.43
N CYS A 133 11.70 -16.38 -0.82
CA CYS A 133 10.82 -17.08 0.11
C CYS A 133 11.59 -18.10 0.96
N LEU A 134 12.50 -18.87 0.37
CA LEU A 134 13.33 -19.82 1.11
C LEU A 134 14.21 -19.12 2.14
N LYS A 135 14.86 -18.00 1.76
CA LYS A 135 15.68 -17.20 2.67
C LYS A 135 14.84 -16.60 3.81
N MET A 136 13.67 -16.04 3.49
CA MET A 136 12.75 -15.48 4.50
C MET A 136 12.29 -16.56 5.47
N ASN A 137 11.84 -17.72 4.97
CA ASN A 137 11.41 -18.83 5.82
C ASN A 137 12.55 -19.32 6.74
N HIS A 138 13.77 -19.43 6.21
CA HIS A 138 14.93 -19.78 7.03
C HIS A 138 15.16 -18.76 8.16
N THR A 139 15.11 -17.48 7.84
CA THR A 139 15.29 -16.38 8.81
C THR A 139 14.21 -16.40 9.87
N ILE A 140 12.93 -16.55 9.47
CA ILE A 140 11.79 -16.66 10.39
C ILE A 140 11.95 -17.87 11.31
N HIS A 141 12.34 -19.03 10.77
CA HIS A 141 12.58 -20.23 11.58
C HIS A 141 13.71 -20.05 12.59
N LYS A 142 14.78 -19.36 12.20
CA LYS A 142 15.90 -19.04 13.11
C LYS A 142 15.45 -18.12 14.24
N GLN A 143 14.64 -17.09 13.91
CA GLN A 143 14.09 -16.18 14.91
C GLN A 143 13.11 -16.89 15.86
N GLN A 144 12.20 -17.71 15.33
CA GLN A 144 11.26 -18.50 16.14
C GLN A 144 11.99 -19.41 17.15
N LYS A 145 13.06 -20.10 16.70
CA LYS A 145 13.91 -20.91 17.60
C LYS A 145 14.55 -20.05 18.68
N LYS A 146 15.04 -18.85 18.33
CA LYS A 146 15.71 -17.95 19.30
C LYS A 146 14.77 -17.47 20.41
N ILE A 147 13.50 -17.17 20.07
CA ILE A 147 12.49 -16.71 21.04
C ILE A 147 11.70 -17.88 21.66
N LYS A 148 12.07 -19.14 21.38
CA LYS A 148 11.36 -20.34 21.83
C LYS A 148 9.87 -20.31 21.52
N ALA A 149 9.48 -19.68 20.42
CA ALA A 149 8.08 -19.61 20.00
C ALA A 149 7.57 -21.01 19.64
N ASP A 150 6.52 -21.43 20.31
CA ASP A 150 5.81 -22.66 19.95
C ASP A 150 4.95 -22.40 18.72
N ARG A 151 5.17 -23.19 17.65
CA ARG A 151 4.47 -23.09 16.38
C ARG A 151 3.01 -23.57 16.46
N HIS A 152 2.68 -24.32 17.50
CA HIS A 152 1.37 -24.94 17.68
C HIS A 152 0.48 -24.13 18.63
N ILE A 153 0.97 -23.03 19.22
CA ILE A 153 0.14 -22.17 20.05
C ILE A 153 -0.76 -21.33 19.11
N CYS A 154 -2.02 -21.69 19.08
CA CYS A 154 -3.07 -20.80 18.58
C CYS A 154 -3.30 -19.71 19.64
N PHE A 155 -3.01 -18.44 19.31
CA PHE A 155 -3.17 -17.31 20.26
C PHE A 155 -4.60 -17.22 20.81
N TYR A 156 -5.60 -17.63 20.05
CA TYR A 156 -7.01 -17.64 20.46
C TYR A 156 -7.41 -18.84 21.35
N ALA A 157 -6.60 -19.89 21.43
CA ALA A 157 -6.91 -21.06 22.25
C ALA A 157 -6.74 -20.82 23.78
N LYS A 158 -6.14 -19.70 24.19
CA LYS A 158 -6.03 -19.34 25.62
C LYS A 158 -7.32 -18.79 26.20
N GLU A 159 -8.16 -18.12 25.41
CA GLU A 159 -9.42 -17.53 25.89
C GLU A 159 -10.47 -18.60 26.22
N GLU A 160 -10.53 -19.70 25.47
CA GLU A 160 -11.47 -20.79 25.75
C GLU A 160 -11.22 -21.52 27.07
N LYS A 161 -9.98 -21.55 27.58
CA LYS A 161 -9.66 -22.19 28.86
C LYS A 161 -10.09 -21.36 30.06
N HIS A 162 -10.22 -20.05 29.92
CA HIS A 162 -10.73 -19.21 31.00
C HIS A 162 -12.26 -19.09 31.01
N ALA A 163 -12.92 -19.18 29.86
CA ALA A 163 -14.38 -19.16 29.75
C ALA A 163 -15.06 -20.46 30.26
N ARG A 164 -14.33 -21.57 30.36
CA ARG A 164 -14.88 -22.85 30.89
C ARG A 164 -14.67 -23.05 32.40
N LYS A 165 -14.06 -22.10 33.11
CA LYS A 165 -13.81 -22.15 34.55
C LYS A 165 -14.59 -21.11 35.36
N GLY A 166 -15.46 -20.35 34.76
CA GLY A 166 -16.49 -19.49 35.37
C GLY A 166 -17.85 -20.11 35.10
#